data_5736d5024b0300655168ecf04a191e70
#
_entry.id   5736d5024b0300655168ecf04a191e70
#
_cell.length_a   1.000
_cell.length_b   1.000
_cell.length_c   1.000
_cell.angle_alpha   90.00
_cell.angle_beta   90.00
_cell.angle_gamma   90.00
#
_symmetry.space_group_name_H-M   'P 1'
#
loop_
_entity.id
_entity.type
_entity.pdbx_description
1 polymer ?
#
loop_
_entity_poly.entity_id
_entity_poly.type
_entity_poly.pdbx_seq_one_letter_code
_entity_poly.pdbx_strand_id
1 'polypeptide(L)'
;MSVRHLTVGLQCGGSDGYSGITANPALGNAVDRLVAAGGTAILSETPEIYGAEHLLTRRAVSQQVGEKLIARIQWWEAYCQRMGAELNNNPSAGNKAGGLTTILEKSLGAVAKAGSSDLMDVYEYAEPVRAHGLVFMDTPGYDPISATGQVAGGAT
;
A
#
# COMPACT_ATOMS: atom_id res chain seq x y z
N MET A 1 25.48 -4.57 -9.79
CA MET A 1 24.75 -4.04 -8.63
C MET A 1 23.98 -5.17 -8.00
N SER A 2 23.97 -5.30 -6.67
CA SER A 2 23.21 -6.37 -5.99
C SER A 2 21.73 -5.95 -5.87
N VAL A 3 20.82 -6.90 -6.00
CA VAL A 3 19.36 -6.70 -5.83
C VAL A 3 19.01 -6.10 -4.46
N ARG A 4 19.83 -6.33 -3.44
CA ARG A 4 19.65 -5.74 -2.10
C ARG A 4 19.65 -4.21 -2.06
N HIS A 5 20.15 -3.56 -3.10
CA HIS A 5 20.15 -2.10 -3.23
C HIS A 5 18.95 -1.58 -4.07
N LEU A 6 18.07 -2.49 -4.50
CA LEU A 6 16.89 -2.10 -5.25
C LEU A 6 15.74 -1.82 -4.30
N THR A 7 15.16 -0.64 -4.43
CA THR A 7 13.90 -0.26 -3.77
C THR A 7 12.84 -0.06 -4.84
N VAL A 8 11.68 -0.70 -4.65
CA VAL A 8 10.55 -0.65 -5.59
C VAL A 8 9.32 -0.10 -4.89
N GLY A 9 8.77 0.99 -5.41
CA GLY A 9 7.47 1.53 -4.97
C GLY A 9 6.32 0.79 -5.66
N LEU A 10 5.29 0.46 -4.88
CA LEU A 10 4.08 -0.23 -5.32
C LEU A 10 2.90 0.73 -5.24
N GLN A 11 2.23 0.93 -6.35
CA GLN A 11 1.16 1.89 -6.45
C GLN A 11 -0.03 1.34 -7.23
N CYS A 12 -1.20 1.93 -6.99
CA CYS A 12 -2.40 1.65 -7.77
C CYS A 12 -2.32 2.35 -9.13
N GLY A 13 -2.64 1.62 -10.19
CA GLY A 13 -2.87 2.19 -11.53
C GLY A 13 -4.37 2.37 -11.78
N GLY A 14 -4.90 1.84 -12.86
CA GLY A 14 -6.33 1.76 -13.15
C GLY A 14 -6.92 0.46 -12.64
N SER A 15 -7.20 0.33 -11.33
CA SER A 15 -7.74 -0.89 -10.74
C SER A 15 -9.12 -1.26 -11.29
N ASP A 16 -9.32 -2.54 -11.57
CA ASP A 16 -10.58 -3.14 -11.99
C ASP A 16 -10.87 -4.42 -11.19
N GLY A 17 -12.00 -5.08 -11.45
CA GLY A 17 -12.41 -6.30 -10.76
C GLY A 17 -11.44 -7.47 -10.95
N TYR A 18 -10.58 -7.45 -11.95
CA TYR A 18 -9.60 -8.53 -12.23
C TYR A 18 -8.21 -8.23 -11.66
N SER A 19 -7.86 -6.98 -11.43
CA SER A 19 -6.51 -6.58 -10.94
C SER A 19 -6.13 -7.32 -9.67
N GLY A 20 -7.09 -7.51 -8.74
CA GLY A 20 -6.87 -8.19 -7.47
C GLY A 20 -6.64 -9.70 -7.57
N ILE A 21 -6.99 -10.32 -8.69
CA ILE A 21 -6.82 -11.77 -8.91
C ILE A 21 -5.78 -12.12 -9.98
N THR A 22 -5.26 -11.13 -10.69
CA THR A 22 -4.26 -11.30 -11.75
C THR A 22 -2.99 -10.48 -11.50
N ALA A 23 -2.98 -9.22 -11.90
CA ALA A 23 -1.79 -8.37 -11.89
C ALA A 23 -1.22 -8.15 -10.48
N ASN A 24 -2.09 -7.87 -9.49
CA ASN A 24 -1.65 -7.56 -8.13
C ASN A 24 -1.03 -8.77 -7.42
N PRO A 25 -1.59 -9.99 -7.45
CA PRO A 25 -0.91 -11.17 -6.93
C PRO A 25 0.38 -11.53 -7.68
N ALA A 26 0.44 -11.31 -9.00
CA ALA A 26 1.68 -11.49 -9.76
C ALA A 26 2.77 -10.53 -9.30
N LEU A 27 2.41 -9.25 -9.10
CA LEU A 27 3.31 -8.25 -8.50
C LEU A 27 3.72 -8.65 -7.08
N GLY A 28 2.79 -9.13 -6.26
CA GLY A 28 3.07 -9.61 -4.91
C GLY A 28 4.09 -10.75 -4.89
N ASN A 29 4.02 -11.70 -5.82
CA ASN A 29 5.04 -12.74 -5.98
C ASN A 29 6.42 -12.15 -6.35
N ALA A 30 6.45 -11.14 -7.22
CA ALA A 30 7.69 -10.45 -7.55
C ALA A 30 8.28 -9.71 -6.33
N VAL A 31 7.40 -9.10 -5.51
CA VAL A 31 7.80 -8.46 -4.23
C VAL A 31 8.43 -9.48 -3.28
N ASP A 32 7.80 -10.63 -3.08
CA ASP A 32 8.35 -11.67 -2.20
C ASP A 32 9.74 -12.13 -2.67
N ARG A 33 9.95 -12.24 -3.97
CA ARG A 33 11.28 -12.58 -4.55
C ARG A 33 12.29 -11.46 -4.36
N LEU A 34 11.88 -10.19 -4.51
CA LEU A 34 12.72 -9.03 -4.26
C LEU A 34 13.17 -8.99 -2.79
N VAL A 35 12.23 -9.16 -1.88
CA VAL A 35 12.48 -9.17 -0.42
C VAL A 35 13.39 -10.34 -0.05
N ALA A 36 13.13 -11.53 -0.56
CA ALA A 36 14.00 -12.71 -0.33
C ALA A 36 15.43 -12.50 -0.85
N ALA A 37 15.62 -11.67 -1.89
CA ALA A 37 16.94 -11.29 -2.40
C ALA A 37 17.58 -10.10 -1.65
N GLY A 38 16.94 -9.61 -0.58
CA GLY A 38 17.42 -8.54 0.29
C GLY A 38 17.04 -7.13 -0.17
N GLY A 39 16.20 -6.99 -1.21
CA GLY A 39 15.69 -5.70 -1.68
C GLY A 39 14.55 -5.14 -0.81
N THR A 40 14.08 -3.96 -1.16
CA THR A 40 13.02 -3.26 -0.43
C THR A 40 11.81 -3.01 -1.34
N ALA A 41 10.62 -3.28 -0.83
CA ALA A 41 9.36 -2.92 -1.48
C ALA A 41 8.57 -1.97 -0.59
N ILE A 42 8.09 -0.86 -1.15
CA ILE A 42 7.29 0.14 -0.46
C ILE A 42 5.86 0.04 -0.98
N LEU A 43 4.95 -0.50 -0.17
CA LEU A 43 3.52 -0.38 -0.44
C LEU A 43 3.05 0.99 0.06
N SER A 44 2.22 1.68 -0.71
CA SER A 44 1.74 3.02 -0.39
C SER A 44 0.23 3.15 -0.57
N GLU A 45 -0.31 4.37 -0.45
CA GLU A 45 -1.72 4.71 -0.66
C GLU A 45 -2.62 4.18 0.48
N THR A 46 -2.53 4.82 1.65
CA THR A 46 -3.29 4.41 2.85
C THR A 46 -4.80 4.28 2.61
N PRO A 47 -5.48 5.20 1.90
CA PRO A 47 -6.89 5.01 1.57
C PRO A 47 -7.21 3.78 0.71
N GLU A 48 -6.21 3.26 -0.01
CA GLU A 48 -6.38 2.09 -0.91
C GLU A 48 -6.32 0.74 -0.18
N ILE A 49 -5.95 0.73 1.10
CA ILE A 49 -5.92 -0.50 1.92
C ILE A 49 -7.01 -0.51 3.00
N TYR A 50 -7.88 0.51 3.02
CA TYR A 50 -8.92 0.67 4.03
C TYR A 50 -9.86 -0.54 4.10
N GLY A 51 -10.01 -1.12 5.30
CA GLY A 51 -10.77 -2.34 5.57
C GLY A 51 -9.98 -3.64 5.34
N ALA A 52 -8.84 -3.60 4.64
CA ALA A 52 -7.95 -4.75 4.41
C ALA A 52 -6.61 -4.65 5.18
N GLU A 53 -6.41 -3.60 5.99
CA GLU A 53 -5.20 -3.37 6.79
C GLU A 53 -4.85 -4.53 7.71
N HIS A 54 -5.83 -5.31 8.13
CA HIS A 54 -5.65 -6.50 8.96
C HIS A 54 -4.78 -7.57 8.29
N LEU A 55 -4.72 -7.61 6.95
CA LEU A 55 -3.85 -8.51 6.20
C LEU A 55 -2.37 -8.10 6.28
N LEU A 56 -2.10 -6.84 6.57
CA LEU A 56 -0.75 -6.32 6.80
C LEU A 56 -0.38 -6.40 8.29
N THR A 57 -1.27 -5.98 9.20
CA THR A 57 -0.98 -5.97 10.63
C THR A 57 -0.74 -7.38 11.19
N ARG A 58 -1.39 -8.42 10.64
CA ARG A 58 -1.16 -9.82 11.03
C ARG A 58 0.25 -10.33 10.78
N ARG A 59 0.96 -9.71 9.85
CA ARG A 59 2.33 -10.05 9.46
C ARG A 59 3.33 -8.94 9.76
N ALA A 60 2.94 -7.98 10.62
CA ALA A 60 3.86 -6.99 11.15
C ALA A 60 4.88 -7.67 12.07
N VAL A 61 6.16 -7.30 11.92
CA VAL A 61 7.27 -7.89 12.72
C VAL A 61 7.17 -7.57 14.21
N SER A 62 6.34 -6.60 14.58
CA SER A 62 6.04 -6.25 15.97
C SER A 62 4.66 -5.61 16.10
N GLN A 63 4.11 -5.66 17.30
CA GLN A 63 2.88 -4.96 17.63
C GLN A 63 2.96 -3.46 17.31
N GLN A 64 4.08 -2.83 17.62
CA GLN A 64 4.32 -1.41 17.36
C GLN A 64 4.20 -1.06 15.86
N VAL A 65 4.71 -1.89 14.98
CA VAL A 65 4.59 -1.70 13.51
C VAL A 65 3.12 -1.80 13.09
N GLY A 66 2.38 -2.77 13.62
CA GLY A 66 0.94 -2.88 13.35
C GLY A 66 0.16 -1.65 13.84
N GLU A 67 0.46 -1.16 15.05
CA GLU A 67 -0.16 0.03 15.62
C GLU A 67 0.13 1.30 14.82
N LYS A 68 1.35 1.46 14.28
CA LYS A 68 1.66 2.56 13.36
C LYS A 68 0.73 2.56 12.14
N LEU A 69 0.49 1.39 11.53
CA LEU A 69 -0.40 1.29 10.38
C LEU A 69 -1.83 1.66 10.73
N ILE A 70 -2.35 1.16 11.85
CA ILE A 70 -3.71 1.49 12.32
C ILE A 70 -3.83 2.99 12.59
N ALA A 71 -2.81 3.61 13.16
CA ALA A 71 -2.80 5.07 13.41
C ALA A 71 -2.92 5.86 12.09
N ARG A 72 -2.30 5.41 10.99
CA ARG A 72 -2.48 6.04 9.65
C ARG A 72 -3.91 5.92 9.15
N ILE A 73 -4.51 4.74 9.25
CA ILE A 73 -5.92 4.53 8.88
C ILE A 73 -6.84 5.46 9.67
N GLN A 74 -6.68 5.54 10.98
CA GLN A 74 -7.47 6.41 11.85
C GLN A 74 -7.30 7.89 11.51
N TRP A 75 -6.08 8.30 11.15
CA TRP A 75 -5.82 9.67 10.71
C TRP A 75 -6.60 10.00 9.42
N TRP A 76 -6.60 9.09 8.44
CA TRP A 76 -7.34 9.27 7.19
C TRP A 76 -8.85 9.28 7.40
N GLU A 77 -9.39 8.43 8.29
CA GLU A 77 -10.80 8.47 8.67
C GLU A 77 -11.19 9.84 9.24
N ALA A 78 -10.41 10.31 10.22
CA ALA A 78 -10.65 11.62 10.83
C ALA A 78 -10.49 12.77 9.83
N TYR A 79 -9.54 12.67 8.90
CA TYR A 79 -9.36 13.66 7.83
C TYR A 79 -10.58 13.70 6.90
N CYS A 80 -11.03 12.56 6.41
CA CYS A 80 -12.21 12.47 5.54
C CYS A 80 -13.46 13.04 6.24
N GLN A 81 -13.69 12.68 7.51
CA GLN A 81 -14.82 13.22 8.28
C GLN A 81 -14.80 14.76 8.34
N ARG A 82 -13.63 15.35 8.64
CA ARG A 82 -13.47 16.83 8.69
C ARG A 82 -13.74 17.49 7.34
N MET A 83 -13.46 16.79 6.25
CA MET A 83 -13.67 17.29 4.88
C MET A 83 -15.06 16.96 4.33
N GLY A 84 -15.94 16.32 5.11
CA GLY A 84 -17.27 15.89 4.66
C GLY A 84 -17.21 14.77 3.60
N ALA A 85 -16.15 13.97 3.61
CA ALA A 85 -15.90 12.88 2.69
C ALA A 85 -15.88 11.52 3.43
N GLU A 86 -15.87 10.43 2.65
CA GLU A 86 -15.82 9.07 3.15
C GLU A 86 -14.77 8.26 2.40
N LEU A 87 -13.97 7.44 3.12
CA LEU A 87 -13.02 6.53 2.50
C LEU A 87 -13.70 5.50 1.58
N ASN A 88 -14.92 5.12 1.88
CA ASN A 88 -15.72 4.18 1.06
C ASN A 88 -16.05 4.74 -0.35
N ASN A 89 -15.91 6.04 -0.57
CA ASN A 89 -16.05 6.66 -1.90
C ASN A 89 -14.77 6.62 -2.74
N ASN A 90 -13.69 5.98 -2.26
CA ASN A 90 -12.43 5.89 -2.98
C ASN A 90 -12.56 5.23 -4.38
N PRO A 91 -13.34 4.13 -4.61
CA PRO A 91 -13.46 3.60 -5.96
C PRO A 91 -14.02 4.63 -6.95
N SER A 92 -13.20 5.01 -7.93
CA SER A 92 -13.58 5.96 -8.97
C SER A 92 -14.66 5.42 -9.90
N ALA A 93 -15.24 6.30 -10.71
CA ALA A 93 -16.16 5.88 -11.78
C ALA A 93 -15.52 4.84 -12.72
N GLY A 94 -14.22 4.98 -13.03
CA GLY A 94 -13.47 4.02 -13.85
C GLY A 94 -13.27 2.68 -13.13
N ASN A 95 -12.96 2.68 -11.84
CA ASN A 95 -12.88 1.45 -11.05
C ASN A 95 -14.22 0.70 -11.02
N LYS A 96 -15.32 1.43 -10.84
CA LYS A 96 -16.69 0.87 -10.84
C LYS A 96 -17.07 0.33 -12.21
N ALA A 97 -16.77 1.04 -13.29
CA ALA A 97 -16.99 0.56 -14.67
C ALA A 97 -16.14 -0.68 -14.96
N GLY A 98 -14.96 -0.79 -14.36
CA GLY A 98 -14.09 -1.96 -14.41
C GLY A 98 -14.50 -3.12 -13.48
N GLY A 99 -15.63 -3.01 -12.76
CA GLY A 99 -16.20 -4.10 -11.97
C GLY A 99 -15.96 -4.03 -10.46
N LEU A 100 -15.26 -3.02 -9.95
CA LEU A 100 -15.11 -2.82 -8.50
C LEU A 100 -16.36 -2.14 -7.92
N THR A 101 -16.88 -2.67 -6.80
CA THR A 101 -18.14 -2.18 -6.20
C THR A 101 -17.90 -1.41 -4.90
N THR A 102 -16.98 -1.85 -4.07
CA THR A 102 -16.71 -1.30 -2.74
C THR A 102 -15.24 -0.99 -2.53
N ILE A 103 -14.93 -0.15 -1.52
CA ILE A 103 -13.56 0.08 -1.11
C ILE A 103 -12.89 -1.20 -0.60
N LEU A 104 -13.60 -2.06 0.11
CA LEU A 104 -13.04 -3.32 0.62
C LEU A 104 -12.56 -4.21 -0.52
N GLU A 105 -13.34 -4.36 -1.59
CA GLU A 105 -12.96 -5.14 -2.76
C GLU A 105 -11.70 -4.57 -3.43
N LYS A 106 -11.64 -3.25 -3.59
CA LYS A 106 -10.46 -2.56 -4.10
C LYS A 106 -9.24 -2.77 -3.19
N SER A 107 -9.43 -2.64 -1.88
CA SER A 107 -8.35 -2.73 -0.88
C SER A 107 -7.78 -4.15 -0.77
N LEU A 108 -8.62 -5.18 -0.83
CA LEU A 108 -8.15 -6.57 -0.88
C LEU A 108 -7.22 -6.80 -2.07
N GLY A 109 -7.59 -6.27 -3.24
CA GLY A 109 -6.72 -6.29 -4.42
C GLY A 109 -5.44 -5.47 -4.24
N ALA A 110 -5.52 -4.29 -3.64
CA ALA A 110 -4.37 -3.43 -3.42
C ALA A 110 -3.33 -4.09 -2.48
N VAL A 111 -3.78 -4.68 -1.38
CA VAL A 111 -2.89 -5.39 -0.42
C VAL A 111 -2.20 -6.60 -1.07
N ALA A 112 -2.81 -7.24 -2.05
CA ALA A 112 -2.20 -8.37 -2.76
C ALA A 112 -0.87 -8.01 -3.46
N LYS A 113 -0.64 -6.73 -3.81
CA LYS A 113 0.63 -6.24 -4.37
C LYS A 113 1.81 -6.45 -3.42
N ALA A 114 1.56 -6.52 -2.12
CA ALA A 114 2.58 -6.68 -1.09
C ALA A 114 3.05 -8.14 -0.89
N GLY A 115 2.51 -9.09 -1.66
CA GLY A 115 2.84 -10.50 -1.51
C GLY A 115 2.54 -11.04 -0.11
N SER A 116 3.40 -11.91 0.39
CA SER A 116 3.29 -12.58 1.70
C SER A 116 4.38 -12.20 2.70
N SER A 117 5.33 -11.36 2.31
CA SER A 117 6.46 -10.94 3.15
C SER A 117 6.01 -10.18 4.40
N ASP A 118 6.76 -10.30 5.48
CA ASP A 118 6.50 -9.60 6.73
C ASP A 118 6.59 -8.08 6.56
N LEU A 119 5.68 -7.35 7.20
CA LEU A 119 5.70 -5.89 7.24
C LEU A 119 6.76 -5.42 8.25
N MET A 120 7.86 -4.86 7.74
CA MET A 120 9.03 -4.49 8.52
C MET A 120 8.88 -3.17 9.26
N ASP A 121 8.26 -2.17 8.64
CA ASP A 121 7.98 -0.86 9.26
C ASP A 121 6.91 -0.10 8.49
N VAL A 122 6.43 1.00 9.10
CA VAL A 122 5.48 1.95 8.54
C VAL A 122 6.06 3.36 8.64
N TYR A 123 6.06 4.08 7.53
CA TYR A 123 6.66 5.40 7.38
C TYR A 123 5.60 6.47 7.13
N GLU A 124 5.90 7.69 7.60
CA GLU A 124 5.12 8.88 7.29
C GLU A 124 5.29 9.29 5.82
N TYR A 125 4.48 10.25 5.41
CA TYR A 125 4.53 10.84 4.07
C TYR A 125 5.93 11.39 3.76
N ALA A 126 6.58 10.83 2.74
CA ALA A 126 7.95 11.17 2.30
C ALA A 126 9.07 10.96 3.34
N GLU A 127 8.83 10.22 4.39
CA GLU A 127 9.86 9.87 5.36
C GLU A 127 10.91 8.94 4.72
N PRO A 128 12.22 9.17 4.95
CA PRO A 128 13.26 8.27 4.43
C PRO A 128 13.11 6.85 4.95
N VAL A 129 13.03 5.89 4.03
CA VAL A 129 12.91 4.46 4.35
C VAL A 129 14.26 3.91 4.79
N ARG A 130 14.32 3.32 5.97
CA ARG A 130 15.54 2.78 6.57
C ARG A 130 15.53 1.25 6.72
N ALA A 131 14.34 0.65 6.81
CA ALA A 131 14.21 -0.80 6.89
C ALA A 131 14.32 -1.44 5.50
N HIS A 132 14.84 -2.66 5.45
CA HIS A 132 14.81 -3.51 4.26
C HIS A 132 13.61 -4.46 4.31
N GLY A 133 13.18 -4.96 3.16
CA GLY A 133 12.04 -5.85 3.04
C GLY A 133 10.77 -5.12 2.64
N LEU A 134 9.61 -5.64 3.02
CA LEU A 134 8.34 -4.98 2.76
C LEU A 134 8.10 -3.90 3.81
N VAL A 135 7.88 -2.67 3.37
CA VAL A 135 7.49 -1.53 4.22
C VAL A 135 6.23 -0.87 3.68
N PHE A 136 5.57 -0.11 4.52
CA PHE A 136 4.42 0.72 4.14
C PHE A 136 4.77 2.20 4.28
N MET A 137 4.36 3.03 3.32
CA MET A 137 4.49 4.48 3.39
C MET A 137 3.11 5.14 3.30
N ASP A 138 2.81 6.01 4.27
CA ASP A 138 1.59 6.80 4.23
C ASP A 138 1.61 7.78 3.05
N THR A 139 0.68 7.61 2.14
CA THR A 139 0.44 8.53 1.02
C THR A 139 -1.05 8.63 0.72
N PRO A 140 -1.51 9.72 0.09
CA PRO A 140 -2.87 9.76 -0.44
C PRO A 140 -3.09 8.66 -1.48
N GLY A 141 -4.31 8.19 -1.57
CA GLY A 141 -4.73 7.31 -2.67
C GLY A 141 -5.15 8.11 -3.89
N TYR A 142 -5.21 7.45 -5.04
CA TYR A 142 -5.73 8.02 -6.29
C TYR A 142 -4.96 9.25 -6.83
N ASP A 143 -3.74 9.43 -6.38
CA ASP A 143 -2.83 10.47 -6.87
C ASP A 143 -1.48 9.86 -7.27
N PRO A 144 -1.37 9.26 -8.47
CA PRO A 144 -0.15 8.57 -8.90
C PRO A 144 1.07 9.48 -8.99
N ILE A 145 0.90 10.76 -9.25
CA ILE A 145 2.03 11.69 -9.42
C ILE A 145 2.63 12.03 -8.05
N SER A 146 1.80 12.49 -7.13
CA SER A 146 2.23 12.88 -5.79
C SER A 146 2.74 11.66 -5.00
N ALA A 147 1.98 10.57 -4.97
CA ALA A 147 2.37 9.35 -4.27
C ALA A 147 3.68 8.76 -4.82
N THR A 148 3.86 8.71 -6.15
CA THR A 148 5.11 8.24 -6.77
C THR A 148 6.29 9.13 -6.37
N GLY A 149 6.12 10.44 -6.40
CA GLY A 149 7.15 11.40 -5.99
C GLY A 149 7.55 11.22 -4.52
N GLN A 150 6.60 10.99 -3.63
CA GLN A 150 6.84 10.81 -2.20
C GLN A 150 7.52 9.47 -1.90
N VAL A 151 7.08 8.39 -2.54
CA VAL A 151 7.72 7.08 -2.41
C VAL A 151 9.16 7.13 -2.93
N ALA A 152 9.40 7.77 -4.07
CA ALA A 152 10.74 7.94 -4.63
C ALA A 152 11.64 8.79 -3.71
N GLY A 153 11.10 9.85 -3.10
CA GLY A 153 11.83 10.68 -2.13
C GLY A 153 12.19 9.95 -0.84
N GLY A 154 11.37 8.99 -0.41
CA GLY A 154 11.63 8.15 0.76
C GLY A 154 12.57 6.96 0.49
N ALA A 155 12.77 6.60 -0.77
CA ALA A 155 13.57 5.43 -1.19
C ALA A 155 15.07 5.75 -1.30
N THR A 156 15.69 6.23 -0.24
CA THR A 156 17.12 6.67 -0.23
C THR A 156 18.07 5.61 0.32
#